data_cfc950c0c0f49c9f4b4019a9ffe6fefe
#
_entry.id   cfc950c0c0f49c9f4b4019a9ffe6fefe
#
_cell.length_a   1.000
_cell.length_b   1.000
_cell.length_c   1.000
_cell.angle_alpha   90.00
_cell.angle_beta   90.00
_cell.angle_gamma   90.00
#
_symmetry.space_group_name_H-M   'P 1'
#
loop_
_entity.id
_entity.type
_entity.pdbx_description
1 polymer ?
#
loop_
_entity_poly.entity_id
_entity_poly.type
_entity_poly.pdbx_seq_one_letter_code
_entity_poly.pdbx_strand_id
1 'polypeptide(L)'
;MARWLLAAVVALVGLSAAIAHAGEEKPPVKDDYYELYKLLADTIDQVERNYIKEVDRRELVEAAIRGVLGKLDSYSTYISPEEVERFRMSVESEFGGIGIQITIQDGQLKVLSPLVGTPAYRAGIIAGDRILEIDGQSTDGLTLDEAVRRLKGKEGTQVTLTVLHPGRKQKETFTLTRERIHVDTVLGDRRKADDTWDYLLDPERRIGYIRITAFSTDTARELRRALEELKSAKMRALVLDLRFNSGGLLSAAIEVADMFISQGRIVSTKGRNSPERVWNARKEGTYEGFPMAVLVNRYSASASEIVAACLQDHKRAVIVGERTWGKGSVQNVIDLEDGRSALKLTTATYWRPSGKNIHRFDDAKESDQWGVQPDEGLELKLTDSELLALMEDRRQRDIVLPKPEKPAVEIPSTTQRSAVGQPAPGAQSSQPDPGQQKDGTPEKAPGTAESAPGGAGAFVDRQLQLALKHLTTELAKADSPAQPKQQRPKQD
;
A
#
# COMPACT_ATOMS: atom_id res chain seq x y z
N MET A 1 -31.95 -48.07 -72.00
CA MET A 1 -31.95 -46.61 -71.80
C MET A 1 -32.83 -46.10 -70.62
N ALA A 2 -33.80 -46.86 -70.11
CA ALA A 2 -34.73 -46.37 -69.06
C ALA A 2 -34.20 -46.42 -67.63
N ARG A 3 -33.07 -47.12 -67.33
CA ARG A 3 -32.53 -47.27 -65.98
C ARG A 3 -31.61 -46.14 -65.55
N TRP A 4 -31.11 -45.32 -66.45
CA TRP A 4 -30.26 -44.19 -66.17
C TRP A 4 -30.99 -42.88 -65.89
N LEU A 5 -32.22 -42.77 -66.39
CA LEU A 5 -33.05 -41.60 -66.14
C LEU A 5 -33.70 -41.59 -64.73
N LEU A 6 -33.93 -42.76 -64.14
CA LEU A 6 -34.39 -42.84 -62.74
C LEU A 6 -33.30 -42.49 -61.70
N ALA A 7 -32.09 -42.81 -61.99
CA ALA A 7 -30.93 -42.45 -61.08
C ALA A 7 -30.64 -40.92 -61.05
N ALA A 8 -30.85 -40.23 -62.19
CA ALA A 8 -30.62 -38.80 -62.26
C ALA A 8 -31.76 -38.00 -61.55
N VAL A 9 -33.02 -38.48 -61.57
CA VAL A 9 -34.10 -37.81 -60.87
C VAL A 9 -34.03 -37.99 -59.35
N VAL A 10 -33.60 -39.15 -58.88
CA VAL A 10 -33.35 -39.36 -57.39
C VAL A 10 -32.20 -38.55 -56.88
N ALA A 11 -31.12 -38.33 -57.66
CA ALA A 11 -29.99 -37.47 -57.27
C ALA A 11 -30.39 -35.97 -57.22
N LEU A 12 -31.27 -35.51 -58.14
CA LEU A 12 -31.74 -34.11 -58.11
C LEU A 12 -32.74 -33.83 -56.99
N VAL A 13 -33.56 -34.78 -56.59
CA VAL A 13 -34.49 -34.63 -55.44
C VAL A 13 -33.74 -34.73 -54.12
N GLY A 14 -32.67 -35.55 -54.02
CA GLY A 14 -31.80 -35.62 -52.85
C GLY A 14 -30.98 -34.34 -52.65
N LEU A 15 -30.58 -33.66 -53.71
CA LEU A 15 -29.78 -32.42 -53.63
C LEU A 15 -30.68 -31.22 -53.27
N SER A 16 -31.94 -31.22 -53.67
CA SER A 16 -32.92 -30.17 -53.29
C SER A 16 -33.40 -30.29 -51.86
N ALA A 17 -33.38 -31.47 -51.25
CA ALA A 17 -33.73 -31.68 -49.84
C ALA A 17 -32.55 -31.33 -48.89
N ALA A 18 -31.29 -31.37 -49.35
CA ALA A 18 -30.11 -30.98 -48.55
C ALA A 18 -29.88 -29.46 -48.48
N ILE A 19 -30.48 -28.69 -49.44
CA ILE A 19 -30.37 -27.21 -49.44
C ILE A 19 -31.47 -26.56 -48.60
N ALA A 20 -32.51 -27.27 -48.22
CA ALA A 20 -33.65 -26.76 -47.43
C ALA A 20 -33.45 -26.87 -45.91
N HIS A 21 -32.26 -27.33 -45.41
CA HIS A 21 -31.90 -27.39 -43.99
C HIS A 21 -30.59 -26.65 -43.66
N ALA A 22 -30.20 -25.70 -44.51
CA ALA A 22 -29.37 -24.60 -44.03
C ALA A 22 -30.26 -23.77 -43.11
N GLY A 23 -30.19 -24.04 -41.80
CA GLY A 23 -30.92 -23.29 -40.80
C GLY A 23 -30.67 -21.80 -41.06
N GLU A 24 -31.73 -21.03 -41.26
CA GLU A 24 -31.70 -19.60 -41.06
C GLU A 24 -31.15 -19.40 -39.63
N GLU A 25 -29.86 -19.09 -39.51
CA GLU A 25 -29.35 -18.38 -38.34
C GLU A 25 -30.21 -17.11 -38.28
N LYS A 26 -31.17 -17.10 -37.36
CA LYS A 26 -31.89 -15.88 -37.02
C LYS A 26 -30.79 -14.85 -36.73
N PRO A 27 -30.78 -13.71 -37.45
CA PRO A 27 -29.87 -12.62 -37.10
C PRO A 27 -30.02 -12.37 -35.60
N PRO A 28 -28.93 -12.14 -34.87
CA PRO A 28 -29.03 -11.86 -33.46
C PRO A 28 -30.05 -10.72 -33.32
N VAL A 29 -31.11 -10.95 -32.56
CA VAL A 29 -32.08 -9.93 -32.19
C VAL A 29 -31.24 -8.82 -31.60
N LYS A 30 -31.08 -7.70 -32.32
CA LYS A 30 -30.57 -6.48 -31.74
C LYS A 30 -31.60 -6.13 -30.67
N ASP A 31 -31.28 -6.49 -29.42
CA ASP A 31 -32.05 -5.98 -28.29
C ASP A 31 -32.13 -4.47 -28.50
N ASP A 32 -33.36 -3.98 -28.58
CA ASP A 32 -33.56 -2.54 -28.73
C ASP A 32 -33.08 -1.92 -27.41
N TYR A 33 -31.91 -1.28 -27.43
CA TYR A 33 -31.31 -0.64 -26.26
C TYR A 33 -32.30 0.27 -25.54
N TYR A 34 -33.22 0.87 -26.30
CA TYR A 34 -34.30 1.70 -25.77
C TYR A 34 -35.22 0.91 -24.84
N GLU A 35 -35.67 -0.30 -25.24
CA GLU A 35 -36.55 -1.14 -24.42
C GLU A 35 -35.85 -1.61 -23.14
N LEU A 36 -34.54 -1.88 -23.16
CA LEU A 36 -33.76 -2.24 -21.96
C LEU A 36 -33.62 -1.06 -21.00
N TYR A 37 -33.34 0.14 -21.51
CA TYR A 37 -33.29 1.34 -20.68
C TYR A 37 -34.67 1.68 -20.10
N LYS A 38 -35.72 1.53 -20.91
CA LYS A 38 -37.10 1.71 -20.45
C LYS A 38 -37.48 0.71 -19.35
N LEU A 39 -37.09 -0.56 -19.48
CA LEU A 39 -37.32 -1.57 -18.44
C LEU A 39 -36.67 -1.17 -17.10
N LEU A 40 -35.46 -0.68 -17.13
CA LEU A 40 -34.76 -0.20 -15.91
C LEU A 40 -35.48 1.01 -15.30
N ALA A 41 -35.87 2.00 -16.14
CA ALA A 41 -36.57 3.20 -15.68
C ALA A 41 -37.94 2.86 -15.10
N ASP A 42 -38.73 2.02 -15.79
CA ASP A 42 -40.06 1.55 -15.35
C ASP A 42 -39.93 0.77 -14.02
N THR A 43 -38.87 -0.04 -13.86
CA THR A 43 -38.62 -0.78 -12.62
C THR A 43 -38.36 0.17 -11.43
N ILE A 44 -37.55 1.18 -11.62
CA ILE A 44 -37.27 2.19 -10.59
C ILE A 44 -38.53 2.95 -10.21
N ASP A 45 -39.34 3.37 -11.21
CA ASP A 45 -40.61 4.05 -10.99
C ASP A 45 -41.64 3.17 -10.24
N GLN A 46 -41.72 1.88 -10.57
CA GLN A 46 -42.60 0.94 -9.85
C GLN A 46 -42.14 0.72 -8.41
N VAL A 47 -40.83 0.64 -8.13
CA VAL A 47 -40.30 0.51 -6.78
C VAL A 47 -40.62 1.76 -5.97
N GLU A 48 -40.35 2.95 -6.51
CA GLU A 48 -40.60 4.22 -5.83
C GLU A 48 -42.08 4.39 -5.45
N ARG A 49 -43.01 3.98 -6.35
CA ARG A 49 -44.47 4.12 -6.12
C ARG A 49 -45.06 3.06 -5.19
N ASN A 50 -44.55 1.83 -5.23
CA ASN A 50 -45.25 0.69 -4.65
C ASN A 50 -44.51 0.02 -3.49
N TYR A 51 -43.24 0.37 -3.24
CA TYR A 51 -42.50 -0.24 -2.14
C TYR A 51 -43.06 0.21 -0.78
N ILE A 52 -43.04 -0.68 0.22
CA ILE A 52 -43.65 -0.48 1.55
C ILE A 52 -43.10 0.72 2.32
N LYS A 53 -41.93 1.22 1.97
CA LYS A 53 -41.26 2.40 2.57
C LYS A 53 -40.88 3.38 1.47
N GLU A 54 -40.83 4.65 1.81
CA GLU A 54 -40.22 5.65 0.93
C GLU A 54 -38.78 5.29 0.64
N VAL A 55 -38.37 5.42 -0.62
CA VAL A 55 -37.02 5.17 -1.10
C VAL A 55 -36.56 6.36 -1.94
N ASP A 56 -35.29 6.72 -1.82
CA ASP A 56 -34.69 7.77 -2.64
C ASP A 56 -34.38 7.25 -4.03
N ARG A 57 -34.84 7.94 -5.06
CA ARG A 57 -34.62 7.59 -6.47
C ARG A 57 -33.14 7.55 -6.81
N ARG A 58 -32.35 8.48 -6.26
CA ARG A 58 -30.91 8.55 -6.49
C ARG A 58 -30.22 7.31 -5.93
N GLU A 59 -30.56 6.88 -4.72
CA GLU A 59 -30.02 5.65 -4.12
C GLU A 59 -30.31 4.43 -4.97
N LEU A 60 -31.54 4.33 -5.56
CA LEU A 60 -31.88 3.23 -6.46
C LEU A 60 -31.06 3.25 -7.75
N VAL A 61 -30.85 4.42 -8.35
CA VAL A 61 -30.02 4.57 -9.55
C VAL A 61 -28.57 4.23 -9.26
N GLU A 62 -28.01 4.72 -8.17
CA GLU A 62 -26.64 4.40 -7.75
C GLU A 62 -26.44 2.91 -7.46
N ALA A 63 -27.42 2.28 -6.81
CA ALA A 63 -27.42 0.83 -6.59
C ALA A 63 -27.44 0.04 -7.93
N ALA A 64 -28.21 0.49 -8.90
CA ALA A 64 -28.24 -0.10 -10.24
C ALA A 64 -26.89 0.06 -10.95
N ILE A 65 -26.25 1.24 -10.89
CA ILE A 65 -24.92 1.50 -11.46
C ILE A 65 -23.89 0.58 -10.79
N ARG A 66 -23.88 0.48 -9.46
CA ARG A 66 -23.00 -0.44 -8.72
C ARG A 66 -23.24 -1.90 -9.10
N GLY A 67 -24.50 -2.29 -9.34
CA GLY A 67 -24.86 -3.62 -9.81
C GLY A 67 -24.29 -3.93 -11.20
N VAL A 68 -24.35 -2.97 -12.13
CA VAL A 68 -23.72 -3.09 -13.45
C VAL A 68 -22.22 -3.26 -13.35
N LEU A 69 -21.55 -2.41 -12.56
CA LEU A 69 -20.10 -2.45 -12.39
C LEU A 69 -19.63 -3.73 -11.70
N GLY A 70 -20.39 -4.24 -10.73
CA GLY A 70 -20.12 -5.51 -10.06
C GLY A 70 -20.16 -6.74 -10.94
N LYS A 71 -20.67 -6.62 -12.20
CA LYS A 71 -20.61 -7.68 -13.22
C LYS A 71 -19.33 -7.64 -14.06
N LEU A 72 -18.51 -6.60 -13.92
CA LEU A 72 -17.31 -6.42 -14.74
C LEU A 72 -16.07 -7.01 -14.04
N ASP A 73 -15.73 -6.46 -12.90
CA ASP A 73 -14.58 -6.86 -12.09
C ASP A 73 -14.66 -6.23 -10.68
N SER A 74 -13.75 -6.60 -9.79
CA SER A 74 -13.69 -6.09 -8.41
C SER A 74 -13.05 -4.69 -8.27
N TYR A 75 -12.54 -4.10 -9.34
CA TYR A 75 -11.83 -2.83 -9.34
C TYR A 75 -12.63 -1.68 -9.91
N SER A 76 -13.63 -2.00 -10.77
CA SER A 76 -14.54 -1.02 -11.34
C SER A 76 -15.60 -0.62 -10.32
N THR A 77 -15.73 0.68 -10.05
CA THR A 77 -16.68 1.20 -9.05
C THR A 77 -17.23 2.55 -9.44
N TYR A 78 -18.40 2.88 -8.92
CA TYR A 78 -18.99 4.20 -8.95
C TYR A 78 -18.53 4.99 -7.71
N ILE A 79 -18.17 6.24 -7.91
CA ILE A 79 -17.77 7.19 -6.88
C ILE A 79 -18.89 8.22 -6.79
N SER A 80 -19.63 8.20 -5.69
CA SER A 80 -20.76 9.12 -5.46
C SER A 80 -20.29 10.56 -5.23
N PRO A 81 -21.20 11.55 -5.29
CA PRO A 81 -20.87 12.94 -5.01
C PRO A 81 -20.24 13.15 -3.62
N GLU A 82 -20.67 12.38 -2.63
CA GLU A 82 -20.13 12.44 -1.26
C GLU A 82 -18.72 11.85 -1.17
N GLU A 83 -18.36 10.97 -2.13
CA GLU A 83 -17.07 10.27 -2.15
C GLU A 83 -16.03 10.92 -3.05
N VAL A 84 -16.46 11.72 -4.07
CA VAL A 84 -15.57 12.30 -5.09
C VAL A 84 -14.48 13.16 -4.47
N GLU A 85 -14.82 14.04 -3.54
CA GLU A 85 -13.84 14.92 -2.90
C GLU A 85 -12.82 14.13 -2.08
N ARG A 86 -13.28 13.12 -1.32
CA ARG A 86 -12.39 12.22 -0.58
C ARG A 86 -11.49 11.41 -1.50
N PHE A 87 -12.03 10.97 -2.64
CA PHE A 87 -11.27 10.25 -3.64
C PHE A 87 -10.17 11.13 -4.24
N ARG A 88 -10.47 12.38 -4.63
CA ARG A 88 -9.49 13.33 -5.15
C ARG A 88 -8.37 13.58 -4.13
N MET A 89 -8.71 13.86 -2.87
CA MET A 89 -7.73 14.03 -1.79
C MET A 89 -6.86 12.77 -1.59
N SER A 90 -7.40 11.56 -1.79
CA SER A 90 -6.63 10.32 -1.64
C SER A 90 -5.61 10.10 -2.75
N VAL A 91 -5.84 10.64 -3.95
CA VAL A 91 -4.93 10.55 -5.09
C VAL A 91 -3.75 11.51 -4.95
N GLU A 92 -3.95 12.65 -4.30
CA GLU A 92 -2.93 13.70 -4.15
C GLU A 92 -1.85 13.37 -3.12
N SER A 93 -1.94 12.27 -2.37
CA SER A 93 -0.95 11.82 -1.34
C SER A 93 -0.60 12.87 -0.27
N GLU A 94 -1.29 14.01 -0.27
CA GLU A 94 -1.07 15.11 0.65
C GLU A 94 -2.37 15.40 1.39
N PHE A 95 -2.28 15.50 2.71
CA PHE A 95 -3.45 15.84 3.52
C PHE A 95 -3.05 16.83 4.62
N GLY A 96 -3.97 17.72 4.95
CA GLY A 96 -3.80 18.58 6.11
C GLY A 96 -3.95 17.78 7.40
N GLY A 97 -2.96 17.89 8.29
CA GLY A 97 -2.93 17.14 9.54
C GLY A 97 -1.80 17.57 10.45
N ILE A 98 -1.55 16.79 11.49
CA ILE A 98 -0.48 17.04 12.47
C ILE A 98 0.72 16.11 12.35
N GLY A 99 0.63 15.07 11.51
CA GLY A 99 1.72 14.14 11.22
C GLY A 99 2.00 13.14 12.34
N ILE A 100 1.00 12.33 12.69
CA ILE A 100 1.15 11.18 13.60
C ILE A 100 0.56 9.92 12.98
N GLN A 101 1.19 8.79 13.27
CA GLN A 101 0.62 7.47 13.08
C GLN A 101 -0.03 7.04 14.38
N ILE A 102 -1.27 6.56 14.32
CA ILE A 102 -2.05 6.17 15.49
C ILE A 102 -2.57 4.74 15.39
N THR A 103 -2.86 4.16 16.54
CA THR A 103 -3.49 2.84 16.66
C THR A 103 -4.44 2.82 17.85
N ILE A 104 -5.33 1.83 17.90
CA ILE A 104 -6.07 1.49 19.12
C ILE A 104 -5.44 0.24 19.71
N GLN A 105 -4.93 0.35 20.93
CA GLN A 105 -4.36 -0.76 21.68
C GLN A 105 -4.97 -0.75 23.08
N ASP A 106 -5.47 -1.90 23.53
CA ASP A 106 -6.17 -2.04 24.83
C ASP A 106 -7.36 -1.07 24.99
N GLY A 107 -8.08 -0.82 23.89
CA GLY A 107 -9.21 0.13 23.85
C GLY A 107 -8.80 1.61 23.92
N GLN A 108 -7.50 1.93 23.83
CA GLN A 108 -6.96 3.27 23.96
C GLN A 108 -6.32 3.75 22.65
N LEU A 109 -6.57 5.01 22.31
CA LEU A 109 -5.93 5.66 21.17
C LEU A 109 -4.48 6.01 21.53
N LYS A 110 -3.52 5.43 20.81
CA LYS A 110 -2.09 5.62 21.05
C LYS A 110 -1.38 6.13 19.80
N VAL A 111 -0.34 6.92 19.99
CA VAL A 111 0.61 7.33 18.94
C VAL A 111 1.57 6.17 18.70
N LEU A 112 1.60 5.64 17.49
CA LEU A 112 2.62 4.67 17.06
C LEU A 112 3.96 5.36 16.84
N SER A 113 3.95 6.46 16.09
CA SER A 113 5.12 7.30 15.83
C SER A 113 4.68 8.67 15.31
N PRO A 114 5.31 9.77 15.73
CA PRO A 114 5.22 11.02 14.97
C PRO A 114 6.03 10.87 13.67
N LEU A 115 5.62 11.63 12.64
CA LEU A 115 6.38 11.76 11.39
C LEU A 115 7.41 12.88 11.55
N VAL A 116 8.64 12.62 11.16
CA VAL A 116 9.75 13.57 11.32
C VAL A 116 9.45 14.91 10.65
N GLY A 117 9.73 16.03 11.34
CA GLY A 117 9.55 17.37 10.82
C GLY A 117 8.11 17.90 10.80
N THR A 118 7.12 17.14 11.30
CA THR A 118 5.70 17.54 11.33
C THR A 118 5.35 18.33 12.61
N PRO A 119 4.16 18.97 12.67
CA PRO A 119 3.73 19.70 13.86
C PRO A 119 3.78 18.89 15.15
N ALA A 120 3.33 17.64 15.12
CA ALA A 120 3.36 16.77 16.29
C ALA A 120 4.78 16.42 16.74
N TYR A 121 5.66 16.12 15.78
CA TYR A 121 7.07 15.85 16.06
C TYR A 121 7.75 17.07 16.71
N ARG A 122 7.56 18.28 16.16
CA ARG A 122 8.15 19.52 16.70
C ARG A 122 7.61 19.89 18.07
N ALA A 123 6.35 19.52 18.35
CA ALA A 123 5.73 19.77 19.64
C ALA A 123 6.17 18.79 20.75
N GLY A 124 6.90 17.71 20.42
CA GLY A 124 7.35 16.73 21.40
C GLY A 124 6.39 15.58 21.65
N ILE A 125 5.41 15.34 20.76
CA ILE A 125 4.60 14.11 20.77
C ILE A 125 5.53 12.94 20.40
N ILE A 126 5.46 11.86 21.18
CA ILE A 126 6.36 10.71 21.06
C ILE A 126 5.60 9.40 20.85
N ALA A 127 6.31 8.38 20.38
CA ALA A 127 5.78 7.03 20.28
C ALA A 127 5.33 6.50 21.66
N GLY A 128 4.16 5.88 21.72
CA GLY A 128 3.55 5.37 22.95
C GLY A 128 2.67 6.36 23.69
N ASP A 129 2.59 7.62 23.28
CA ASP A 129 1.67 8.60 23.86
C ASP A 129 0.21 8.13 23.76
N ARG A 130 -0.53 8.25 24.85
CA ARG A 130 -1.97 8.04 24.88
C ARG A 130 -2.66 9.36 24.58
N ILE A 131 -3.48 9.39 23.53
CA ILE A 131 -4.32 10.56 23.23
C ILE A 131 -5.61 10.39 24.02
N LEU A 132 -5.82 11.24 25.00
CA LEU A 132 -6.97 11.18 25.89
C LEU A 132 -8.14 12.01 25.38
N GLU A 133 -7.84 13.14 24.74
CA GLU A 133 -8.83 14.07 24.21
C GLU A 133 -8.36 14.67 22.87
N ILE A 134 -9.32 14.94 21.99
CA ILE A 134 -9.14 15.71 20.75
C ILE A 134 -10.17 16.84 20.78
N ASP A 135 -9.72 18.11 20.74
CA ASP A 135 -10.54 19.32 20.86
C ASP A 135 -11.45 19.28 22.09
N GLY A 136 -10.92 18.82 23.23
CA GLY A 136 -11.63 18.71 24.52
C GLY A 136 -12.65 17.56 24.60
N GLN A 137 -12.75 16.72 23.56
CA GLN A 137 -13.63 15.55 23.56
C GLN A 137 -12.84 14.28 23.83
N SER A 138 -13.34 13.42 24.74
CA SER A 138 -12.72 12.13 25.07
C SER A 138 -12.54 11.26 23.83
N THR A 139 -11.45 10.50 23.81
CA THR A 139 -11.17 9.49 22.80
C THR A 139 -11.63 8.09 23.18
N ASP A 140 -12.21 7.91 24.36
CA ASP A 140 -12.71 6.63 24.82
C ASP A 140 -13.85 6.14 23.92
N GLY A 141 -13.72 4.91 23.39
CA GLY A 141 -14.71 4.31 22.51
C GLY A 141 -14.69 4.81 21.06
N LEU A 142 -13.78 5.73 20.69
CA LEU A 142 -13.62 6.16 19.29
C LEU A 142 -13.09 5.02 18.43
N THR A 143 -13.61 4.92 17.22
CA THR A 143 -12.98 4.13 16.17
C THR A 143 -11.73 4.84 15.62
N LEU A 144 -10.82 4.06 15.02
CA LEU A 144 -9.61 4.64 14.40
C LEU A 144 -9.96 5.66 13.30
N ASP A 145 -10.98 5.36 12.50
CA ASP A 145 -11.43 6.25 11.41
C ASP A 145 -11.99 7.58 11.94
N GLU A 146 -12.71 7.55 13.06
CA GLU A 146 -13.20 8.78 13.70
C GLU A 146 -12.06 9.61 14.25
N ALA A 147 -11.08 8.97 14.91
CA ALA A 147 -9.89 9.66 15.39
C ALA A 147 -9.12 10.31 14.23
N VAL A 148 -8.90 9.57 13.13
CA VAL A 148 -8.25 10.10 11.91
C VAL A 148 -9.03 11.29 11.35
N ARG A 149 -10.37 11.23 11.27
CA ARG A 149 -11.19 12.35 10.78
C ARG A 149 -11.05 13.61 11.63
N ARG A 150 -10.96 13.47 12.97
CA ARG A 150 -10.80 14.62 13.88
C ARG A 150 -9.39 15.22 13.81
N LEU A 151 -8.37 14.39 13.62
CA LEU A 151 -6.98 14.81 13.54
C LEU A 151 -6.65 15.48 12.20
N LYS A 152 -7.24 14.99 11.09
CA LYS A 152 -7.15 15.63 9.77
C LYS A 152 -7.99 16.90 9.72
N GLY A 153 -7.66 17.79 8.79
CA GLY A 153 -8.42 19.01 8.53
C GLY A 153 -7.68 19.93 7.57
N LYS A 154 -8.29 21.08 7.28
CA LYS A 154 -7.71 22.06 6.36
C LYS A 154 -6.39 22.59 6.93
N GLU A 155 -5.39 22.75 6.06
CA GLU A 155 -4.12 23.41 6.38
C GLU A 155 -4.36 24.78 7.03
N GLY A 156 -3.57 25.11 8.04
CA GLY A 156 -3.68 26.35 8.82
C GLY A 156 -4.71 26.31 9.96
N THR A 157 -5.60 25.30 10.02
CA THR A 157 -6.53 25.14 11.15
C THR A 157 -5.83 24.50 12.35
N GLN A 158 -6.35 24.72 13.55
CA GLN A 158 -5.79 24.16 14.78
C GLN A 158 -6.55 22.92 15.24
N VAL A 159 -5.85 22.05 15.97
CA VAL A 159 -6.39 20.94 16.76
C VAL A 159 -5.68 20.91 18.10
N THR A 160 -6.43 20.67 19.15
CA THR A 160 -5.89 20.55 20.52
C THR A 160 -5.92 19.09 20.96
N LEU A 161 -4.78 18.58 21.41
CA LEU A 161 -4.63 17.22 21.94
C LEU A 161 -4.28 17.26 23.40
N THR A 162 -4.98 16.47 24.23
CA THR A 162 -4.56 16.14 25.59
C THR A 162 -3.93 14.75 25.53
N VAL A 163 -2.65 14.65 25.86
CA VAL A 163 -1.88 13.39 25.82
C VAL A 163 -1.31 13.01 27.17
N LEU A 164 -1.04 11.73 27.35
CA LEU A 164 -0.31 11.20 28.49
C LEU A 164 0.90 10.42 27.98
N HIS A 165 2.09 10.93 28.28
CA HIS A 165 3.36 10.29 27.92
C HIS A 165 3.59 8.97 28.66
N PRO A 166 4.25 7.99 28.05
CA PRO A 166 4.60 6.73 28.71
C PRO A 166 5.36 6.98 30.02
N GLY A 167 4.92 6.33 31.11
CA GLY A 167 5.55 6.44 32.43
C GLY A 167 5.30 7.75 33.19
N ARG A 168 4.65 8.74 32.59
CA ARG A 168 4.27 9.99 33.29
C ARG A 168 2.84 9.88 33.83
N LYS A 169 2.54 10.62 34.90
CA LYS A 169 1.20 10.74 35.50
C LYS A 169 0.48 12.03 35.10
N GLN A 170 1.24 13.00 34.63
CA GLN A 170 0.72 14.31 34.25
C GLN A 170 0.32 14.32 32.79
N LYS A 171 -0.88 14.82 32.53
CA LYS A 171 -1.39 15.07 31.17
C LYS A 171 -0.77 16.36 30.63
N GLU A 172 -0.47 16.36 29.34
CA GLU A 172 0.00 17.56 28.62
C GLU A 172 -0.96 17.91 27.51
N THR A 173 -1.15 19.20 27.27
CA THR A 173 -2.05 19.69 26.24
C THR A 173 -1.26 20.44 25.17
N PHE A 174 -1.46 20.03 23.91
CA PHE A 174 -0.78 20.60 22.74
C PHE A 174 -1.81 21.20 21.80
N THR A 175 -1.68 22.47 21.44
CA THR A 175 -2.45 23.09 20.36
C THR A 175 -1.57 23.12 19.13
N LEU A 176 -1.93 22.35 18.12
CA LEU A 176 -1.14 22.13 16.90
C LEU A 176 -1.84 22.73 15.70
N THR A 177 -1.08 23.44 14.87
CA THR A 177 -1.57 23.91 13.56
C THR A 177 -1.41 22.80 12.54
N ARG A 178 -2.49 22.45 11.84
CA ARG A 178 -2.44 21.47 10.76
C ARG A 178 -1.62 22.03 9.60
N GLU A 179 -0.73 21.22 9.09
CA GLU A 179 0.10 21.49 7.94
C GLU A 179 -0.14 20.44 6.87
N ARG A 180 0.33 20.67 5.66
CA ARG A 180 0.44 19.66 4.63
C ARG A 180 1.45 18.63 5.06
N ILE A 181 1.01 17.41 5.31
CA ILE A 181 1.85 16.30 5.79
C ILE A 181 2.37 15.52 4.60
N HIS A 182 3.68 15.49 4.47
CA HIS A 182 4.38 14.61 3.55
C HIS A 182 4.71 13.29 4.25
N VAL A 183 4.44 12.17 3.58
CA VAL A 183 4.75 10.83 4.07
C VAL A 183 5.81 10.22 3.16
N ASP A 184 7.01 9.98 3.69
CA ASP A 184 8.08 9.30 2.94
C ASP A 184 7.58 7.96 2.39
N THR A 185 7.77 7.74 1.11
CA THR A 185 7.48 6.46 0.43
C THR A 185 8.72 5.61 0.21
N VAL A 186 9.91 6.19 0.39
CA VAL A 186 11.22 5.54 0.24
C VAL A 186 11.93 5.51 1.57
N LEU A 187 12.03 4.33 2.15
CA LEU A 187 12.53 4.08 3.50
C LEU A 187 13.82 3.25 3.44
N GLY A 188 14.67 3.41 4.46
CA GLY A 188 15.86 2.58 4.65
C GLY A 188 15.60 1.34 5.51
N ASP A 189 16.66 0.73 6.02
CA ASP A 189 16.60 -0.41 6.95
C ASP A 189 16.08 0.02 8.32
N ARG A 190 16.61 1.12 8.84
CA ARG A 190 16.26 1.68 10.16
C ARG A 190 16.48 3.19 10.19
N ARG A 191 16.00 3.83 11.25
CA ARG A 191 16.33 5.23 11.52
C ARG A 191 17.67 5.37 12.21
N LYS A 192 18.44 6.41 11.81
CA LYS A 192 19.65 6.85 12.48
C LYS A 192 19.31 7.73 13.71
N ALA A 193 20.29 8.08 14.52
CA ALA A 193 20.09 8.93 15.69
C ALA A 193 19.61 10.36 15.37
N ASP A 194 19.81 10.82 14.14
CA ASP A 194 19.32 12.10 13.61
C ASP A 194 17.94 12.01 12.95
N ASP A 195 17.26 10.87 13.10
CA ASP A 195 15.96 10.52 12.51
C ASP A 195 15.96 10.39 10.98
N THR A 196 17.11 10.44 10.31
CA THR A 196 17.22 10.10 8.88
C THR A 196 17.25 8.60 8.68
N TRP A 197 17.01 8.15 7.43
CA TRP A 197 17.06 6.74 7.09
C TRP A 197 18.49 6.24 6.88
N ASP A 198 18.79 5.04 7.40
CA ASP A 198 20.01 4.29 7.06
C ASP A 198 19.71 3.39 5.87
N TYR A 199 20.33 3.70 4.74
CA TYR A 199 20.19 2.91 3.51
C TYR A 199 21.29 1.87 3.33
N LEU A 200 22.35 1.86 4.18
CA LEU A 200 23.46 0.93 4.08
C LEU A 200 23.27 -0.26 5.02
N LEU A 201 22.62 -1.31 4.54
CA LEU A 201 22.28 -2.50 5.33
C LEU A 201 23.52 -3.30 5.80
N ASP A 202 24.49 -3.50 4.90
CA ASP A 202 25.73 -4.20 5.16
C ASP A 202 26.92 -3.28 4.82
N PRO A 203 27.50 -2.60 5.82
CA PRO A 203 28.64 -1.69 5.61
C PRO A 203 29.92 -2.39 5.14
N GLU A 204 30.14 -3.65 5.55
CA GLU A 204 31.35 -4.41 5.17
C GLU A 204 31.34 -4.76 3.69
N ARG A 205 30.19 -5.29 3.19
CA ARG A 205 30.00 -5.65 1.77
C ARG A 205 29.47 -4.51 0.93
N ARG A 206 29.09 -3.38 1.57
CA ARG A 206 28.48 -2.20 0.97
C ARG A 206 27.22 -2.53 0.21
N ILE A 207 26.31 -3.29 0.84
CA ILE A 207 25.00 -3.64 0.29
C ILE A 207 23.98 -2.61 0.77
N GLY A 208 23.39 -1.89 -0.16
CA GLY A 208 22.29 -0.97 0.10
C GLY A 208 20.95 -1.70 0.25
N TYR A 209 20.03 -1.08 0.99
CA TYR A 209 18.65 -1.52 1.14
C TYR A 209 17.72 -0.32 1.05
N ILE A 210 16.78 -0.42 0.13
CA ILE A 210 15.73 0.58 -0.05
C ILE A 210 14.39 -0.13 -0.07
N ARG A 211 13.44 0.35 0.74
CA ARG A 211 12.06 -0.11 0.76
C ARG A 211 11.16 0.97 0.18
N ILE A 212 10.37 0.63 -0.85
CA ILE A 212 9.32 1.50 -1.39
C ILE A 212 7.98 1.00 -0.85
N THR A 213 7.27 1.84 -0.10
CA THR A 213 6.01 1.48 0.56
C THR A 213 4.78 1.79 -0.29
N ALA A 214 4.88 2.79 -1.17
CA ALA A 214 3.85 3.17 -2.14
C ALA A 214 4.50 3.93 -3.31
N PHE A 215 3.78 4.06 -4.42
CA PHE A 215 4.20 4.87 -5.57
C PHE A 215 3.39 6.16 -5.63
N SER A 216 3.96 7.25 -5.11
CA SER A 216 3.40 8.60 -5.10
C SER A 216 4.14 9.53 -6.07
N THR A 217 3.71 10.77 -6.16
CA THR A 217 4.38 11.83 -6.94
C THR A 217 5.83 12.08 -6.52
N ASP A 218 6.15 11.81 -5.26
CA ASP A 218 7.47 12.08 -4.67
C ASP A 218 8.42 10.89 -4.68
N THR A 219 7.92 9.67 -4.89
CA THR A 219 8.69 8.43 -4.80
C THR A 219 9.97 8.44 -5.64
N ALA A 220 9.88 8.92 -6.88
CA ALA A 220 11.04 8.99 -7.78
C ALA A 220 12.11 9.97 -7.27
N ARG A 221 11.70 11.11 -6.73
CA ARG A 221 12.61 12.10 -6.13
C ARG A 221 13.29 11.54 -4.88
N GLU A 222 12.54 10.91 -4.00
CA GLU A 222 13.02 10.28 -2.77
C GLU A 222 13.99 9.13 -3.08
N LEU A 223 13.64 8.27 -4.03
CA LEU A 223 14.50 7.18 -4.46
C LEU A 223 15.85 7.70 -5.01
N ARG A 224 15.81 8.74 -5.84
CA ARG A 224 17.03 9.36 -6.36
C ARG A 224 17.94 9.85 -5.24
N ARG A 225 17.36 10.53 -4.22
CA ARG A 225 18.13 10.97 -3.04
C ARG A 225 18.78 9.80 -2.31
N ALA A 226 18.04 8.73 -2.06
CA ALA A 226 18.56 7.53 -1.41
C ALA A 226 19.68 6.86 -2.22
N LEU A 227 19.54 6.78 -3.55
CA LEU A 227 20.55 6.23 -4.45
C LEU A 227 21.82 7.09 -4.51
N GLU A 228 21.72 8.42 -4.47
CA GLU A 228 22.90 9.30 -4.41
C GLU A 228 23.63 9.19 -3.06
N GLU A 229 22.90 9.01 -1.94
CA GLU A 229 23.52 8.72 -0.64
C GLU A 229 24.27 7.39 -0.68
N LEU A 230 23.65 6.33 -1.19
CA LEU A 230 24.29 5.02 -1.35
C LEU A 230 25.49 5.04 -2.31
N LYS A 231 25.42 5.79 -3.40
CA LYS A 231 26.51 6.00 -4.34
C LYS A 231 27.68 6.70 -3.66
N SER A 232 27.42 7.71 -2.84
CA SER A 232 28.43 8.41 -2.03
C SER A 232 29.09 7.46 -1.01
N ALA A 233 28.32 6.51 -0.45
CA ALA A 233 28.80 5.42 0.41
C ALA A 233 29.50 4.29 -0.38
N LYS A 234 29.67 4.43 -1.71
CA LYS A 234 30.28 3.46 -2.61
C LYS A 234 29.58 2.10 -2.56
N MET A 235 28.26 2.10 -2.61
CA MET A 235 27.43 0.89 -2.68
C MET A 235 27.90 -0.04 -3.80
N ARG A 236 27.91 -1.35 -3.53
CA ARG A 236 28.32 -2.40 -4.47
C ARG A 236 27.19 -3.33 -4.90
N ALA A 237 26.09 -3.40 -4.14
CA ALA A 237 24.89 -4.16 -4.45
C ALA A 237 23.68 -3.50 -3.81
N LEU A 238 22.47 -3.77 -4.33
CA LEU A 238 21.23 -3.16 -3.83
C LEU A 238 20.14 -4.21 -3.65
N VAL A 239 19.48 -4.17 -2.50
CA VAL A 239 18.18 -4.80 -2.24
C VAL A 239 17.10 -3.72 -2.37
N LEU A 240 16.17 -3.90 -3.31
CA LEU A 240 14.96 -3.08 -3.44
C LEU A 240 13.77 -3.88 -2.89
N ASP A 241 13.17 -3.42 -1.80
CA ASP A 241 12.08 -4.12 -1.14
C ASP A 241 10.72 -3.52 -1.50
N LEU A 242 9.91 -4.30 -2.21
CA LEU A 242 8.55 -3.97 -2.64
C LEU A 242 7.49 -4.81 -1.91
N ARG A 243 7.87 -5.57 -0.89
CA ARG A 243 6.93 -6.36 -0.10
C ARG A 243 5.93 -5.45 0.60
N PHE A 244 4.66 -5.87 0.64
CA PHE A 244 3.51 -5.10 1.18
C PHE A 244 3.19 -3.78 0.43
N ASN A 245 3.83 -3.51 -0.69
CA ASN A 245 3.53 -2.34 -1.51
C ASN A 245 2.42 -2.66 -2.51
N SER A 246 1.22 -2.17 -2.26
CA SER A 246 0.03 -2.39 -3.10
C SER A 246 0.05 -1.60 -4.43
N GLY A 247 1.11 -0.83 -4.69
CA GLY A 247 1.27 -0.04 -5.91
C GLY A 247 1.09 1.46 -5.69
N GLY A 248 0.47 2.12 -6.66
CA GLY A 248 0.25 3.56 -6.70
C GLY A 248 0.30 4.09 -8.13
N LEU A 249 0.91 5.26 -8.33
CA LEU A 249 0.93 5.95 -9.61
C LEU A 249 1.77 5.21 -10.66
N LEU A 250 1.19 5.02 -11.84
CA LEU A 250 1.90 4.45 -13.01
C LEU A 250 3.13 5.30 -13.39
N SER A 251 3.00 6.63 -13.39
CA SER A 251 4.11 7.54 -13.69
C SER A 251 5.30 7.31 -12.76
N ALA A 252 5.06 7.18 -11.45
CA ALA A 252 6.11 6.91 -10.48
C ALA A 252 6.78 5.54 -10.70
N ALA A 253 6.00 4.50 -11.04
CA ALA A 253 6.57 3.19 -11.37
C ALA A 253 7.47 3.24 -12.61
N ILE A 254 7.06 3.98 -13.64
CA ILE A 254 7.86 4.19 -14.86
C ILE A 254 9.16 4.91 -14.52
N GLU A 255 9.10 6.01 -13.76
CA GLU A 255 10.28 6.77 -13.36
C GLU A 255 11.24 5.95 -12.49
N VAL A 256 10.72 5.15 -11.56
CA VAL A 256 11.52 4.24 -10.73
C VAL A 256 12.20 3.16 -11.58
N ALA A 257 11.48 2.54 -12.51
CA ALA A 257 12.07 1.54 -13.41
C ALA A 257 13.12 2.17 -14.33
N ASP A 258 12.86 3.37 -14.87
CA ASP A 258 13.77 4.14 -15.73
C ASP A 258 15.12 4.43 -15.05
N MET A 259 15.14 4.57 -13.72
CA MET A 259 16.40 4.75 -12.98
C MET A 259 17.34 3.54 -13.05
N PHE A 260 16.86 2.37 -13.40
CA PHE A 260 17.66 1.13 -13.40
C PHE A 260 17.83 0.50 -14.78
N ILE A 261 17.09 0.97 -15.79
CA ILE A 261 17.09 0.44 -17.17
C ILE A 261 17.51 1.54 -18.12
N SER A 262 18.56 1.31 -18.90
CA SER A 262 19.12 2.31 -19.82
C SER A 262 18.48 2.32 -21.22
N GLN A 263 17.70 1.27 -21.58
CA GLN A 263 17.02 1.15 -22.88
C GLN A 263 15.95 0.08 -22.88
N GLY A 264 15.04 0.15 -23.83
CA GLY A 264 13.98 -0.83 -24.04
C GLY A 264 12.68 -0.46 -23.35
N ARG A 265 11.69 -1.32 -23.50
CA ARG A 265 10.34 -1.12 -22.96
C ARG A 265 10.35 -1.29 -21.44
N ILE A 266 9.71 -0.37 -20.73
CA ILE A 266 9.42 -0.50 -19.28
C ILE A 266 8.11 -1.25 -19.10
N VAL A 267 7.04 -0.75 -19.73
CA VAL A 267 5.67 -1.29 -19.63
C VAL A 267 4.88 -0.84 -20.86
N SER A 268 3.84 -1.58 -21.23
CA SER A 268 2.79 -1.05 -22.10
C SER A 268 1.41 -1.31 -21.52
N THR A 269 0.42 -0.54 -21.98
CA THR A 269 -1.00 -0.74 -21.66
C THR A 269 -1.77 -0.99 -22.94
N LYS A 270 -2.74 -1.91 -22.87
CA LYS A 270 -3.61 -2.24 -24.01
C LYS A 270 -5.01 -2.58 -23.49
N GLY A 271 -6.02 -2.03 -24.14
CA GLY A 271 -7.41 -2.30 -23.86
C GLY A 271 -8.24 -2.44 -25.14
N ARG A 272 -9.53 -2.80 -24.99
CA ARG A 272 -10.44 -2.99 -26.14
C ARG A 272 -10.59 -1.71 -26.97
N ASN A 273 -10.84 -0.59 -26.32
CA ASN A 273 -11.04 0.73 -26.95
C ASN A 273 -9.93 1.74 -26.54
N SER A 274 -8.79 1.23 -26.03
CA SER A 274 -7.64 2.02 -25.67
C SER A 274 -6.47 1.58 -26.55
N PRO A 275 -5.90 2.47 -27.37
CA PRO A 275 -4.69 2.17 -28.16
C PRO A 275 -3.57 1.71 -27.24
N GLU A 276 -2.69 0.85 -27.77
CA GLU A 276 -1.50 0.49 -27.01
C GLU A 276 -0.65 1.74 -26.75
N ARG A 277 -0.30 1.96 -25.46
CA ARG A 277 0.67 2.97 -25.05
C ARG A 277 1.89 2.25 -24.54
N VAL A 278 3.08 2.70 -24.98
CA VAL A 278 4.36 2.09 -24.61
C VAL A 278 5.24 3.13 -23.94
N TRP A 279 5.84 2.76 -22.81
CA TRP A 279 6.85 3.57 -22.15
C TRP A 279 8.19 2.86 -22.25
N ASN A 280 9.19 3.59 -22.70
CA ASN A 280 10.54 3.11 -22.90
C ASN A 280 11.51 3.82 -21.95
N ALA A 281 12.55 3.12 -21.58
CA ALA A 281 13.62 3.63 -20.74
C ALA A 281 14.52 4.62 -21.50
N ARG A 282 15.14 5.51 -20.72
CA ARG A 282 16.13 6.49 -21.18
C ARG A 282 17.45 6.24 -20.46
N LYS A 283 18.53 6.53 -21.14
CA LYS A 283 19.88 6.27 -20.60
C LYS A 283 20.28 7.30 -19.53
N GLU A 284 19.77 8.53 -19.63
CA GLU A 284 20.14 9.61 -18.73
C GLU A 284 19.69 9.33 -17.30
N GLY A 285 20.64 9.37 -16.37
CA GLY A 285 20.36 9.18 -14.93
C GLY A 285 20.16 7.72 -14.51
N THR A 286 20.55 6.74 -15.37
CA THR A 286 20.47 5.32 -15.02
C THR A 286 21.54 4.93 -14.02
N TYR A 287 21.15 4.22 -12.97
CA TYR A 287 22.03 3.60 -11.98
C TYR A 287 22.31 2.16 -12.36
N GLU A 288 23.53 1.89 -12.83
CA GLU A 288 23.96 0.56 -13.31
C GLU A 288 25.34 0.18 -12.74
N GLY A 289 25.84 -1.03 -13.06
CA GLY A 289 27.18 -1.48 -12.64
C GLY A 289 27.23 -2.18 -11.27
N PHE A 290 26.10 -2.53 -10.70
CA PHE A 290 26.01 -3.32 -9.47
C PHE A 290 24.88 -4.36 -9.55
N PRO A 291 25.01 -5.54 -8.89
CA PRO A 291 23.92 -6.51 -8.81
C PRO A 291 22.77 -6.01 -7.95
N MET A 292 21.55 -6.41 -8.32
CA MET A 292 20.32 -6.06 -7.60
C MET A 292 19.47 -7.28 -7.31
N ALA A 293 18.79 -7.26 -6.16
CA ALA A 293 17.71 -8.16 -5.82
C ALA A 293 16.45 -7.33 -5.47
N VAL A 294 15.29 -7.75 -5.97
CA VAL A 294 13.99 -7.17 -5.63
C VAL A 294 13.22 -8.15 -4.77
N LEU A 295 12.86 -7.72 -3.56
CA LEU A 295 12.01 -8.50 -2.68
C LEU A 295 10.54 -8.22 -2.97
N VAL A 296 9.77 -9.28 -3.17
CA VAL A 296 8.33 -9.21 -3.41
C VAL A 296 7.57 -10.24 -2.56
N ASN A 297 6.29 -9.99 -2.32
CA ASN A 297 5.39 -10.96 -1.70
C ASN A 297 3.98 -10.88 -2.30
N ARG A 298 3.05 -11.71 -1.81
CA ARG A 298 1.64 -11.77 -2.26
C ARG A 298 0.88 -10.45 -2.14
N TYR A 299 1.39 -9.46 -1.42
CA TYR A 299 0.82 -8.11 -1.28
C TYR A 299 1.48 -7.07 -2.17
N SER A 300 2.54 -7.45 -2.91
CA SER A 300 3.13 -6.59 -3.94
C SER A 300 2.21 -6.56 -5.15
N ALA A 301 1.68 -5.38 -5.52
CA ALA A 301 0.65 -5.27 -6.55
C ALA A 301 0.86 -4.07 -7.49
N SER A 302 0.26 -4.12 -8.70
CA SER A 302 0.13 -2.97 -9.62
C SER A 302 1.48 -2.34 -9.99
N ALA A 303 1.75 -1.08 -9.57
CA ALA A 303 3.01 -0.36 -9.81
C ALA A 303 4.25 -1.15 -9.34
N SER A 304 4.15 -1.86 -8.20
CA SER A 304 5.22 -2.75 -7.72
C SER A 304 5.51 -3.88 -8.71
N GLU A 305 4.45 -4.43 -9.31
CA GLU A 305 4.57 -5.51 -10.30
C GLU A 305 5.16 -5.00 -11.62
N ILE A 306 4.85 -3.77 -12.01
CA ILE A 306 5.44 -3.11 -13.18
C ILE A 306 6.96 -2.99 -13.00
N VAL A 307 7.42 -2.46 -11.86
CA VAL A 307 8.84 -2.30 -11.55
C VAL A 307 9.54 -3.66 -11.48
N ALA A 308 9.01 -4.60 -10.70
CA ALA A 308 9.60 -5.93 -10.55
C ALA A 308 9.67 -6.68 -11.89
N ALA A 309 8.58 -6.69 -12.68
CA ALA A 309 8.53 -7.32 -13.98
C ALA A 309 9.52 -6.69 -15.00
N CYS A 310 9.62 -5.36 -15.00
CA CYS A 310 10.55 -4.64 -15.85
C CYS A 310 12.00 -5.03 -15.53
N LEU A 311 12.38 -4.97 -14.25
CA LEU A 311 13.75 -5.30 -13.83
C LEU A 311 14.09 -6.77 -14.08
N GLN A 312 13.14 -7.69 -13.91
CA GLN A 312 13.32 -9.11 -14.20
C GLN A 312 13.50 -9.38 -15.70
N ASP A 313 12.60 -8.86 -16.54
CA ASP A 313 12.62 -9.09 -17.99
C ASP A 313 13.90 -8.54 -18.64
N HIS A 314 14.41 -7.42 -18.15
CA HIS A 314 15.69 -6.84 -18.57
C HIS A 314 16.91 -7.52 -17.93
N LYS A 315 16.71 -8.52 -17.06
CA LYS A 315 17.78 -9.19 -16.29
C LYS A 315 18.62 -8.19 -15.48
N ARG A 316 18.00 -7.09 -15.07
CA ARG A 316 18.64 -6.05 -14.27
C ARG A 316 18.69 -6.43 -12.80
N ALA A 317 17.69 -7.16 -12.32
CA ALA A 317 17.61 -7.64 -10.96
C ALA A 317 17.03 -9.06 -10.94
N VAL A 318 17.37 -9.82 -9.91
CA VAL A 318 16.68 -11.06 -9.55
C VAL A 318 15.51 -10.75 -8.65
N ILE A 319 14.43 -11.52 -8.79
CA ILE A 319 13.24 -11.41 -7.95
C ILE A 319 13.29 -12.49 -6.89
N VAL A 320 13.13 -12.10 -5.64
CA VAL A 320 13.22 -12.98 -4.46
C VAL A 320 11.95 -12.87 -3.64
N GLY A 321 11.45 -13.98 -3.15
CA GLY A 321 10.33 -13.99 -2.22
C GLY A 321 9.16 -14.83 -2.66
N GLU A 322 8.00 -14.25 -2.87
CA GLU A 322 6.76 -14.94 -3.18
C GLU A 322 6.08 -14.28 -4.40
N ARG A 323 5.36 -15.06 -5.21
CA ARG A 323 4.59 -14.55 -6.35
C ARG A 323 3.72 -13.37 -5.92
N THR A 324 3.70 -12.31 -6.74
CA THR A 324 2.95 -11.08 -6.49
C THR A 324 1.45 -11.24 -6.67
N TRP A 325 0.67 -10.21 -6.41
CA TRP A 325 -0.80 -10.24 -6.41
C TRP A 325 -1.43 -10.54 -7.77
N GLY A 326 -0.88 -10.00 -8.85
CA GLY A 326 -1.45 -10.10 -10.20
C GLY A 326 -2.44 -8.99 -10.54
N LYS A 327 -2.28 -7.78 -10.00
CA LYS A 327 -3.10 -6.61 -10.37
C LYS A 327 -2.53 -5.93 -11.61
N GLY A 328 -2.84 -6.49 -12.78
CA GLY A 328 -2.43 -5.96 -14.06
C GLY A 328 -3.48 -5.10 -14.77
N SER A 329 -4.53 -4.67 -14.08
CA SER A 329 -5.61 -3.84 -14.62
C SER A 329 -5.34 -2.35 -14.47
N VAL A 330 -5.74 -1.56 -15.48
CA VAL A 330 -5.66 -0.09 -15.50
C VAL A 330 -7.05 0.49 -15.31
N GLN A 331 -7.25 1.27 -14.26
CA GLN A 331 -8.49 1.99 -14.03
C GLN A 331 -8.35 3.43 -14.51
N ASN A 332 -9.29 3.88 -15.32
CA ASN A 332 -9.50 5.28 -15.63
C ASN A 332 -10.63 5.84 -14.78
N VAL A 333 -10.48 7.07 -14.35
CA VAL A 333 -11.55 7.83 -13.70
C VAL A 333 -12.22 8.65 -14.79
N ILE A 334 -13.52 8.44 -14.95
CA ILE A 334 -14.36 9.09 -15.95
C ILE A 334 -15.38 9.92 -15.18
N ASP A 335 -15.28 11.23 -15.30
CA ASP A 335 -16.23 12.14 -14.65
C ASP A 335 -17.64 11.95 -15.20
N LEU A 336 -18.62 11.94 -14.31
CA LEU A 336 -20.04 11.94 -14.56
C LEU A 336 -20.67 13.18 -13.91
N GLU A 337 -21.88 13.56 -14.39
CA GLU A 337 -22.66 14.67 -13.80
C GLU A 337 -21.84 15.97 -13.66
N ASP A 338 -21.07 16.33 -14.69
CA ASP A 338 -20.18 17.50 -14.69
C ASP A 338 -19.13 17.46 -13.57
N GLY A 339 -18.60 16.28 -13.26
CA GLY A 339 -17.56 16.06 -12.23
C GLY A 339 -18.09 15.93 -10.81
N ARG A 340 -19.42 15.90 -10.60
CA ARG A 340 -20.00 15.68 -9.27
C ARG A 340 -19.91 14.23 -8.82
N SER A 341 -19.91 13.28 -9.75
CA SER A 341 -19.65 11.86 -9.52
C SER A 341 -18.67 11.32 -10.55
N ALA A 342 -18.19 10.09 -10.41
CA ALA A 342 -17.24 9.50 -11.34
C ALA A 342 -17.38 7.98 -11.45
N LEU A 343 -16.96 7.42 -12.59
CA LEU A 343 -16.69 6.01 -12.77
C LEU A 343 -15.19 5.76 -12.69
N LYS A 344 -14.77 4.92 -11.76
CA LYS A 344 -13.47 4.27 -11.80
C LYS A 344 -13.65 2.96 -12.55
N LEU A 345 -13.19 2.90 -13.80
CA LEU A 345 -13.50 1.80 -14.73
C LEU A 345 -12.20 1.16 -15.24
N THR A 346 -12.13 -0.17 -15.21
CA THR A 346 -11.05 -0.94 -15.84
C THR A 346 -11.18 -0.84 -17.36
N THR A 347 -10.18 -0.21 -17.99
CA THR A 347 -10.21 0.06 -19.44
C THR A 347 -9.06 -0.58 -20.21
N ALA A 348 -8.02 -1.04 -19.51
CA ALA A 348 -6.84 -1.66 -20.12
C ALA A 348 -6.14 -2.59 -19.13
N THR A 349 -5.14 -3.33 -19.61
CA THR A 349 -4.24 -4.14 -18.79
C THR A 349 -2.79 -3.76 -19.03
N TYR A 350 -1.93 -4.04 -18.03
CA TYR A 350 -0.48 -3.86 -18.11
C TYR A 350 0.20 -5.07 -18.77
N TRP A 351 1.15 -4.78 -19.62
CA TRP A 351 1.99 -5.75 -20.32
C TRP A 351 3.45 -5.46 -20.03
N ARG A 352 4.15 -6.47 -19.53
CA ARG A 352 5.57 -6.38 -19.21
C ARG A 352 6.46 -6.40 -20.47
N PRO A 353 7.75 -6.04 -20.40
CA PRO A 353 8.65 -5.98 -21.57
C PRO A 353 8.65 -7.25 -22.44
N SER A 354 8.56 -8.42 -21.82
CA SER A 354 8.48 -9.72 -22.51
C SER A 354 7.17 -9.97 -23.27
N GLY A 355 6.20 -9.06 -23.22
CA GLY A 355 4.89 -9.19 -23.84
C GLY A 355 3.91 -10.08 -23.09
N LYS A 356 4.22 -10.48 -21.85
CA LYS A 356 3.30 -11.21 -20.96
C LYS A 356 2.39 -10.23 -20.21
N ASN A 357 1.16 -10.67 -19.92
CA ASN A 357 0.23 -9.89 -19.12
C ASN A 357 0.52 -10.10 -17.63
N ILE A 358 0.42 -9.02 -16.83
CA ILE A 358 0.58 -9.09 -15.37
C ILE A 358 -0.75 -9.52 -14.70
N HIS A 359 -1.89 -9.29 -15.37
CA HIS A 359 -3.21 -9.44 -14.76
C HIS A 359 -3.56 -10.89 -14.46
N ARG A 360 -4.02 -11.14 -13.24
CA ARG A 360 -4.66 -12.39 -12.82
C ARG A 360 -6.17 -12.26 -13.11
N PHE A 361 -6.66 -12.97 -14.11
CA PHE A 361 -8.09 -13.05 -14.40
C PHE A 361 -8.80 -13.95 -13.36
N ASP A 362 -10.11 -13.78 -13.20
CA ASP A 362 -10.90 -14.49 -12.19
C ASP A 362 -10.86 -16.01 -12.34
N ASP A 363 -10.70 -16.51 -13.58
CA ASP A 363 -10.57 -17.93 -13.94
C ASP A 363 -9.12 -18.46 -13.92
N ALA A 364 -8.14 -17.60 -13.56
CA ALA A 364 -6.72 -17.95 -13.59
C ALA A 364 -6.37 -19.03 -12.54
N LYS A 365 -5.65 -20.05 -13.00
CA LYS A 365 -5.11 -21.11 -12.17
C LYS A 365 -3.70 -20.75 -11.66
N GLU A 366 -3.25 -21.42 -10.60
CA GLU A 366 -1.88 -21.26 -10.09
C GLU A 366 -0.80 -21.59 -11.14
N SER A 367 -1.11 -22.49 -12.11
CA SER A 367 -0.21 -22.83 -13.23
C SER A 367 -0.10 -21.74 -14.29
N ASP A 368 -1.02 -20.78 -14.30
CA ASP A 368 -1.08 -19.76 -15.35
C ASP A 368 -0.07 -18.63 -15.11
N GLN A 369 0.23 -17.91 -16.18
CA GLN A 369 1.20 -16.80 -16.10
C GLN A 369 0.47 -15.51 -15.74
N TRP A 370 0.59 -15.07 -14.50
CA TRP A 370 0.14 -13.78 -13.99
C TRP A 370 1.10 -13.27 -12.91
N GLY A 371 1.04 -11.99 -12.59
CA GLY A 371 1.93 -11.37 -11.62
C GLY A 371 3.41 -11.46 -11.99
N VAL A 372 4.24 -11.40 -10.96
CA VAL A 372 5.68 -11.60 -11.05
C VAL A 372 6.07 -12.77 -10.15
N GLN A 373 6.69 -13.79 -10.72
CA GLN A 373 7.21 -14.93 -9.98
C GLN A 373 8.67 -14.68 -9.62
N PRO A 374 9.13 -15.11 -8.43
CA PRO A 374 10.55 -15.14 -8.10
C PRO A 374 11.36 -15.93 -9.13
N ASP A 375 12.62 -15.59 -9.27
CA ASP A 375 13.54 -16.31 -10.12
C ASP A 375 13.85 -17.72 -9.56
N GLU A 376 14.30 -18.62 -10.42
CA GLU A 376 14.57 -20.02 -10.06
C GLU A 376 15.51 -20.12 -8.85
N GLY A 377 15.10 -20.88 -7.84
CA GLY A 377 15.84 -21.06 -6.58
C GLY A 377 15.74 -19.89 -5.59
N LEU A 378 14.98 -18.82 -5.92
CA LEU A 378 14.80 -17.66 -5.08
C LEU A 378 13.34 -17.49 -4.56
N GLU A 379 12.50 -18.48 -4.81
CA GLU A 379 11.15 -18.54 -4.21
C GLU A 379 11.25 -18.98 -2.75
N LEU A 380 10.62 -18.20 -1.87
CA LEU A 380 10.49 -18.50 -0.45
C LEU A 380 9.22 -17.87 0.10
N LYS A 381 8.21 -18.69 0.40
CA LYS A 381 6.97 -18.24 1.03
C LYS A 381 7.17 -18.11 2.54
N LEU A 382 6.67 -17.02 3.10
CA LEU A 382 6.55 -16.83 4.53
C LEU A 382 5.15 -17.26 4.98
N THR A 383 5.07 -17.88 6.14
CA THR A 383 3.80 -18.16 6.83
C THR A 383 3.16 -16.83 7.28
N ASP A 384 1.87 -16.85 7.60
CA ASP A 384 1.18 -15.64 8.08
C ASP A 384 1.79 -15.13 9.40
N SER A 385 2.26 -16.04 10.28
CA SER A 385 2.97 -15.66 11.51
C SER A 385 4.32 -15.00 11.23
N GLU A 386 5.10 -15.49 10.25
CA GLU A 386 6.35 -14.86 9.82
C GLU A 386 6.09 -13.49 9.16
N LEU A 387 5.01 -13.34 8.39
CA LEU A 387 4.63 -12.06 7.80
C LEU A 387 4.25 -11.03 8.87
N LEU A 388 3.48 -11.43 9.89
CA LEU A 388 3.16 -10.57 11.03
C LEU A 388 4.42 -10.17 11.81
N ALA A 389 5.32 -11.11 12.05
CA ALA A 389 6.60 -10.85 12.71
C ALA A 389 7.48 -9.89 11.88
N LEU A 390 7.51 -10.05 10.55
CA LEU A 390 8.20 -9.12 9.65
C LEU A 390 7.61 -7.70 9.71
N MET A 391 6.29 -7.59 9.72
CA MET A 391 5.62 -6.29 9.83
C MET A 391 5.93 -5.61 11.17
N GLU A 392 5.90 -6.37 12.24
CA GLU A 392 6.23 -5.87 13.59
C GLU A 392 7.69 -5.46 13.71
N ASP A 393 8.63 -6.26 13.21
CA ASP A 393 10.06 -5.93 13.18
C ASP A 393 10.33 -4.65 12.39
N ARG A 394 9.70 -4.50 11.22
CA ARG A 394 9.77 -3.25 10.44
C ARG A 394 9.21 -2.06 11.19
N ARG A 395 8.03 -2.23 11.80
CA ARG A 395 7.40 -1.19 12.59
C ARG A 395 8.33 -0.70 13.70
N GLN A 396 9.00 -1.60 14.41
CA GLN A 396 9.95 -1.26 15.47
C GLN A 396 11.15 -0.46 14.95
N ARG A 397 11.64 -0.77 13.76
CA ARG A 397 12.75 -0.06 13.12
C ARG A 397 12.36 1.28 12.50
N ASP A 398 11.08 1.46 12.17
CA ASP A 398 10.52 2.68 11.58
C ASP A 398 10.17 3.75 12.64
N ILE A 399 9.97 3.35 13.91
CA ILE A 399 9.57 4.25 14.98
C ILE A 399 10.65 5.32 15.22
N VAL A 400 10.20 6.57 15.32
CA VAL A 400 11.03 7.67 15.79
C VAL A 400 11.12 7.58 17.31
N LEU A 401 12.30 7.24 17.81
CA LEU A 401 12.53 7.11 19.25
C LEU A 401 12.53 8.47 19.94
N PRO A 402 12.02 8.56 21.18
CA PRO A 402 12.14 9.77 21.97
C PRO A 402 13.62 10.17 22.13
N LYS A 403 13.92 11.42 21.85
CA LYS A 403 15.27 11.92 22.13
C LYS A 403 15.44 12.05 23.65
N PRO A 404 16.60 11.65 24.23
CA PRO A 404 16.84 11.86 25.64
C PRO A 404 16.69 13.35 25.94
N GLU A 405 15.89 13.67 26.96
CA GLU A 405 15.75 15.04 27.42
C GLU A 405 17.15 15.60 27.70
N LYS A 406 17.48 16.74 27.11
CA LYS A 406 18.66 17.48 27.52
C LYS A 406 18.50 17.72 29.02
N PRO A 407 19.51 17.40 29.87
CA PRO A 407 19.41 17.71 31.27
C PRO A 407 19.04 19.18 31.40
N ALA A 408 18.01 19.45 32.19
CA ALA A 408 17.56 20.82 32.45
C ALA A 408 18.82 21.61 32.89
N VAL A 409 19.14 22.66 32.14
CA VAL A 409 20.19 23.60 32.55
C VAL A 409 19.70 24.17 33.87
N GLU A 410 20.31 23.74 34.96
CA GLU A 410 20.10 24.37 36.27
C GLU A 410 20.41 25.85 36.12
N ILE A 411 19.37 26.67 36.06
CA ILE A 411 19.52 28.10 36.19
C ILE A 411 19.93 28.34 37.63
N PRO A 412 21.10 28.91 37.89
CA PRO A 412 21.55 29.19 39.27
C PRO A 412 20.52 30.09 39.93
N SER A 413 19.80 29.58 40.94
CA SER A 413 18.90 30.37 41.76
C SER A 413 19.70 31.43 42.52
N THR A 414 19.64 32.65 42.03
CA THR A 414 20.15 33.82 42.77
C THR A 414 19.21 34.06 43.93
N THR A 415 19.58 33.47 45.08
CA THR A 415 18.90 33.71 46.36
C THR A 415 19.24 35.11 46.84
N GLN A 416 18.34 36.07 46.72
CA GLN A 416 18.34 37.23 47.58
C GLN A 416 17.39 37.00 48.75
N ARG A 417 17.99 36.83 49.93
CA ARG A 417 17.33 36.84 51.22
C ARG A 417 16.71 38.23 51.45
N SER A 418 15.48 38.26 51.87
CA SER A 418 14.96 39.27 52.79
C SER A 418 13.98 38.61 53.76
N ALA A 419 14.37 38.66 55.01
CA ALA A 419 13.63 38.22 56.16
C ALA A 419 12.52 39.23 56.53
N VAL A 420 11.40 38.73 57.07
CA VAL A 420 10.76 39.22 58.30
C VAL A 420 9.36 38.61 58.48
N GLY A 421 9.08 37.99 59.65
CA GLY A 421 7.75 37.96 60.28
C GLY A 421 6.98 36.64 60.34
N GLN A 422 7.17 35.85 61.37
CA GLN A 422 6.17 34.92 61.97
C GLN A 422 5.16 35.73 62.80
N PRO A 423 3.96 35.24 63.26
CA PRO A 423 3.77 33.91 63.86
C PRO A 423 2.45 33.16 63.52
N ALA A 424 2.39 31.92 63.96
CA ALA A 424 1.29 30.96 64.05
C ALA A 424 0.29 31.31 65.19
N PRO A 425 -0.70 30.47 65.67
CA PRO A 425 -1.16 29.13 65.24
C PRO A 425 -2.69 28.90 65.39
N GLY A 426 -3.16 27.67 65.14
CA GLY A 426 -4.45 27.11 65.67
C GLY A 426 -5.26 26.33 64.65
N ALA A 427 -5.39 25.13 64.71
CA ALA A 427 -5.95 24.05 65.55
C ALA A 427 -7.01 23.24 64.79
N GLN A 428 -6.78 21.94 64.75
CA GLN A 428 -7.67 20.80 65.07
C GLN A 428 -8.83 20.45 64.17
N SER A 429 -8.77 19.27 63.60
CA SER A 429 -9.29 17.93 63.96
C SER A 429 -10.62 17.58 63.28
N SER A 430 -10.72 16.46 62.62
CA SER A 430 -11.36 15.22 63.04
C SER A 430 -11.65 14.28 61.87
N GLN A 431 -11.11 13.09 61.96
CA GLN A 431 -11.71 11.87 61.41
C GLN A 431 -12.92 11.45 62.23
N PRO A 432 -13.84 10.60 61.75
CA PRO A 432 -13.62 9.15 61.82
C PRO A 432 -14.21 8.28 60.70
N ASP A 433 -13.68 7.10 60.68
CA ASP A 433 -13.95 5.78 60.11
C ASP A 433 -15.27 5.14 60.64
N PRO A 434 -15.59 3.86 60.33
CA PRO A 434 -15.81 3.08 59.11
C PRO A 434 -17.20 2.39 59.05
N GLY A 435 -17.48 1.61 57.99
CA GLY A 435 -18.64 0.70 58.07
C GLY A 435 -19.05 -0.07 56.81
N GLN A 436 -18.60 -1.29 56.74
CA GLN A 436 -19.30 -2.55 56.36
C GLN A 436 -19.56 -2.92 54.89
N GLN A 437 -18.91 -4.00 54.59
CA GLN A 437 -19.14 -5.13 53.65
C GLN A 437 -20.60 -5.46 53.29
N LYS A 438 -20.81 -5.88 52.02
CA LYS A 438 -21.50 -7.16 51.71
C LYS A 438 -21.12 -7.72 50.34
N ASP A 439 -20.98 -9.03 50.36
CA ASP A 439 -20.62 -9.98 49.30
C ASP A 439 -21.54 -10.00 48.08
N GLY A 440 -20.98 -10.33 46.96
CA GLY A 440 -21.68 -10.71 45.75
C GLY A 440 -20.70 -11.24 44.70
N THR A 441 -20.51 -12.56 44.68
CA THR A 441 -19.69 -13.31 43.71
C THR A 441 -20.23 -13.14 42.29
N PRO A 442 -19.41 -12.89 41.27
CA PRO A 442 -19.84 -13.04 39.88
C PRO A 442 -19.29 -14.32 39.26
N GLU A 443 -20.14 -14.84 38.47
CA GLU A 443 -20.06 -15.98 37.57
C GLU A 443 -18.89 -15.88 36.55
N LYS A 444 -18.29 -17.01 36.30
CA LYS A 444 -17.11 -17.25 35.51
C LYS A 444 -17.45 -17.19 34.01
N ALA A 445 -16.91 -16.22 33.27
CA ALA A 445 -16.87 -16.23 31.79
C ALA A 445 -15.58 -16.90 31.28
N PRO A 446 -15.58 -17.54 30.10
CA PRO A 446 -14.53 -18.48 29.70
C PRO A 446 -13.34 -17.81 28.99
N GLY A 447 -12.18 -18.23 29.42
CA GLY A 447 -11.00 -18.47 28.59
C GLY A 447 -10.39 -17.30 27.81
N THR A 448 -9.62 -16.45 28.49
CA THR A 448 -8.52 -15.71 27.87
C THR A 448 -7.36 -16.66 27.64
N ALA A 449 -6.94 -16.82 26.37
CA ALA A 449 -5.73 -17.51 26.03
C ALA A 449 -4.53 -16.79 26.67
N GLU A 450 -3.85 -17.52 27.54
CA GLU A 450 -2.56 -17.16 28.11
C GLU A 450 -1.54 -16.91 27.01
N SER A 451 -1.06 -15.66 26.90
CA SER A 451 0.18 -15.35 26.20
C SER A 451 1.36 -15.85 27.04
N ALA A 452 1.95 -16.97 26.64
CA ALA A 452 3.19 -17.44 27.22
C ALA A 452 4.32 -16.42 26.98
N PRO A 453 5.19 -16.14 27.95
CA PRO A 453 6.43 -15.41 27.75
C PRO A 453 7.48 -16.38 27.21
N GLY A 454 7.46 -16.65 25.91
CA GLY A 454 8.57 -17.26 25.21
C GLY A 454 9.57 -16.18 24.86
N GLY A 455 10.82 -16.31 25.32
CA GLY A 455 11.92 -15.46 24.86
C GLY A 455 12.00 -15.48 23.34
N ALA A 456 11.56 -14.42 22.70
CA ALA A 456 11.59 -14.27 21.26
C ALA A 456 13.06 -14.16 20.84
N GLY A 457 13.62 -15.23 20.25
CA GLY A 457 14.80 -15.10 19.43
C GLY A 457 14.53 -13.98 18.40
N ALA A 458 15.52 -13.14 18.15
CA ALA A 458 15.41 -12.05 17.22
C ALA A 458 14.78 -12.55 15.89
N PHE A 459 13.78 -11.85 15.38
CA PHE A 459 13.13 -12.20 14.11
C PHE A 459 14.16 -12.27 12.99
N VAL A 460 14.08 -13.32 12.18
CA VAL A 460 14.99 -13.52 11.05
C VAL A 460 14.21 -13.41 9.75
N ASP A 461 14.49 -12.36 8.97
CA ASP A 461 13.92 -12.18 7.64
C ASP A 461 14.58 -13.13 6.63
N ARG A 462 14.01 -14.32 6.46
CA ARG A 462 14.54 -15.39 5.60
C ARG A 462 14.60 -14.98 4.13
N GLN A 463 13.65 -14.16 3.65
CA GLN A 463 13.65 -13.67 2.26
C GLN A 463 14.78 -12.67 2.05
N LEU A 464 14.99 -11.74 2.97
CA LEU A 464 16.13 -10.82 2.93
C LEU A 464 17.46 -11.57 3.01
N GLN A 465 17.58 -12.58 3.88
CA GLN A 465 18.80 -13.40 3.93
C GLN A 465 19.08 -14.13 2.61
N LEU A 466 18.04 -14.65 1.94
CA LEU A 466 18.17 -15.30 0.64
C LEU A 466 18.69 -14.30 -0.42
N ALA A 467 18.15 -13.08 -0.44
CA ALA A 467 18.63 -12.01 -1.32
C ALA A 467 20.08 -11.62 -1.04
N LEU A 468 20.46 -11.45 0.24
CA LEU A 468 21.83 -11.14 0.65
C LEU A 468 22.81 -12.24 0.27
N LYS A 469 22.43 -13.51 0.45
CA LYS A 469 23.25 -14.66 0.02
C LYS A 469 23.52 -14.64 -1.48
N HIS A 470 22.48 -14.38 -2.29
CA HIS A 470 22.61 -14.27 -3.74
C HIS A 470 23.55 -13.10 -4.10
N LEU A 471 23.32 -11.89 -3.58
CA LEU A 471 24.12 -10.72 -3.88
C LEU A 471 25.59 -10.89 -3.44
N THR A 472 25.84 -11.51 -2.29
CA THR A 472 27.20 -11.82 -1.83
C THR A 472 27.92 -12.75 -2.80
N THR A 473 27.22 -13.74 -3.36
CA THR A 473 27.75 -14.66 -4.36
C THR A 473 28.13 -13.91 -5.66
N GLU A 474 27.27 -12.98 -6.12
CA GLU A 474 27.52 -12.18 -7.30
C GLU A 474 28.72 -11.22 -7.10
N LEU A 475 28.83 -10.61 -5.92
CA LEU A 475 29.97 -9.77 -5.57
C LEU A 475 31.29 -10.57 -5.55
N ALA A 476 31.30 -11.78 -5.00
CA ALA A 476 32.45 -12.66 -4.98
C ALA A 476 32.92 -13.08 -6.38
N LYS A 477 31.94 -13.31 -7.30
CA LYS A 477 32.26 -13.58 -8.73
C LYS A 477 32.92 -12.37 -9.41
N ALA A 478 32.43 -11.15 -9.10
CA ALA A 478 32.99 -9.91 -9.66
C ALA A 478 34.40 -9.61 -9.15
N ASP A 479 34.72 -10.01 -7.90
CA ASP A 479 36.04 -9.84 -7.29
C ASP A 479 37.04 -10.92 -7.71
N SER A 480 36.58 -12.04 -8.31
CA SER A 480 37.46 -13.11 -8.77
C SER A 480 38.23 -12.67 -10.03
N PRO A 481 39.55 -12.81 -10.09
CA PRO A 481 40.33 -12.41 -11.27
C PRO A 481 39.87 -13.23 -12.46
N ALA A 482 39.59 -12.52 -13.59
CA ALA A 482 39.19 -13.14 -14.83
C ALA A 482 40.22 -14.19 -15.23
N GLN A 483 39.81 -15.46 -15.34
CA GLN A 483 40.68 -16.49 -15.92
C GLN A 483 41.10 -16.06 -17.33
N PRO A 484 42.40 -16.09 -17.65
CA PRO A 484 42.86 -15.74 -18.99
C PRO A 484 42.20 -16.66 -20.00
N LYS A 485 41.56 -16.08 -21.02
CA LYS A 485 40.97 -16.82 -22.13
C LYS A 485 42.06 -17.70 -22.72
N GLN A 486 41.95 -19.04 -22.59
CA GLN A 486 42.80 -19.97 -23.27
C GLN A 486 42.73 -19.67 -24.78
N GLN A 487 43.79 -19.15 -25.33
CA GLN A 487 43.96 -19.03 -26.77
C GLN A 487 43.90 -20.42 -27.38
N ARG A 488 42.87 -20.69 -28.18
CA ARG A 488 42.86 -21.90 -29.00
C ARG A 488 44.10 -21.89 -29.87
N PRO A 489 44.89 -22.98 -29.91
CA PRO A 489 46.02 -23.04 -30.84
C PRO A 489 45.50 -22.93 -32.25
N LYS A 490 46.13 -22.06 -33.06
CA LYS A 490 45.95 -22.01 -34.51
C LYS A 490 46.39 -23.38 -35.04
N GLN A 491 45.45 -24.09 -35.62
CA GLN A 491 45.80 -25.22 -36.51
C GLN A 491 46.31 -24.59 -37.83
N ASP A 492 47.57 -24.88 -38.12
CA ASP A 492 48.19 -24.64 -39.41
C ASP A 492 47.65 -25.62 -40.46
#